data_320a6a021de08477e6f1182ca33abde8
#
_entry.id   320a6a021de08477e6f1182ca33abde8
#
_cell.length_a   1.000
_cell.length_b   1.000
_cell.length_c   1.000
_cell.angle_alpha   90.00
_cell.angle_beta   90.00
_cell.angle_gamma   90.00
#
_symmetry.space_group_name_H-M   'P 1'
#
loop_
_entity.id
_entity.type
_entity.pdbx_description
1 polymer ?
#
loop_
_entity_poly.entity_id
_entity_poly.type
_entity_poly.pdbx_seq_one_letter_code
_entity_poly.pdbx_strand_id
1 'polypeptide(L)'
;MMKYLQKLGKALMLPVAVLPICGLLMGIGYALCPAAMQGGDIKGLIPLIGLFLVKAGAALIDNMALLFVIGVGVGLSKDNDGTGGVAALASWLMITTLLNTGFVTTIMPAIAENANKTLAFDKIVNPFIGILAGIIGSTCYNKFKDTKLPDWLSFFSGKRCVAIVAGVVSILVSVVLLFVWPLVFGVLIALGEGIVKLGGVGAGLYAFFNRLLIPTGLHHALNNVFWFDTIGLGDLTNFWGGKTSADVSW
;
A
#
# COMPACT_ATOMS: atom_id res chain seq x y z
N MET A 1 -20.69 -3.28 12.99
CA MET A 1 -19.99 -3.23 11.69
C MET A 1 -19.78 -1.77 11.22
N MET A 2 -20.81 -0.95 11.08
CA MET A 2 -20.74 0.44 10.64
C MET A 2 -19.76 1.33 11.44
N LYS A 3 -19.75 1.24 12.77
CA LYS A 3 -18.83 2.01 13.64
C LYS A 3 -17.35 1.67 13.40
N TYR A 4 -17.03 0.40 13.09
CA TYR A 4 -15.68 -0.02 12.78
C TYR A 4 -15.20 0.54 11.43
N LEU A 5 -16.04 0.45 10.39
CA LEU A 5 -15.74 1.03 9.07
C LEU A 5 -15.55 2.54 9.13
N GLN A 6 -16.38 3.24 9.91
CA GLN A 6 -16.21 4.68 10.13
C GLN A 6 -14.90 5.02 10.85
N LYS A 7 -14.48 4.19 11.83
CA LYS A 7 -13.21 4.37 12.53
C LYS A 7 -12.02 4.09 11.60
N LEU A 8 -12.12 3.05 10.78
CA LEU A 8 -11.12 2.74 9.76
C LEU A 8 -11.03 3.88 8.73
N GLY A 9 -12.17 4.38 8.22
CA GLY A 9 -12.20 5.52 7.31
C GLY A 9 -11.49 6.75 7.89
N LYS A 10 -11.74 7.08 9.17
CA LYS A 10 -11.01 8.17 9.85
C LYS A 10 -9.51 7.92 9.97
N ALA A 11 -9.10 6.69 10.27
CA ALA A 11 -7.68 6.33 10.36
C ALA A 11 -6.96 6.45 9.00
N LEU A 12 -7.68 6.17 7.90
CA LEU A 12 -7.17 6.29 6.53
C LEU A 12 -7.04 7.75 6.07
N MET A 13 -7.74 8.69 6.69
CA MET A 13 -7.65 10.12 6.30
C MET A 13 -6.29 10.73 6.63
N LEU A 14 -5.63 10.28 7.69
CA LEU A 14 -4.33 10.84 8.12
C LEU A 14 -3.23 10.64 7.07
N PRO A 15 -2.96 9.42 6.57
CA PRO A 15 -2.02 9.20 5.48
C PRO A 15 -2.37 9.96 4.20
N VAL A 16 -3.66 10.03 3.88
CA VAL A 16 -4.16 10.71 2.66
C VAL A 16 -3.92 12.22 2.71
N ALA A 17 -3.94 12.82 3.88
CA ALA A 17 -3.72 14.26 4.06
C ALA A 17 -2.31 14.73 3.61
N VAL A 18 -1.37 13.79 3.42
CA VAL A 18 -0.02 14.09 2.91
C VAL A 18 -0.01 14.24 1.37
N LEU A 19 -0.96 13.64 0.64
CA LEU A 19 -0.96 13.60 -0.82
C LEU A 19 -1.00 14.98 -1.51
N PRO A 20 -1.73 16.00 -1.01
CA PRO A 20 -1.69 17.34 -1.60
C PRO A 20 -0.30 17.95 -1.66
N ILE A 21 0.53 17.73 -0.62
CA ILE A 21 1.92 18.21 -0.60
C ILE A 21 2.74 17.50 -1.67
N CYS A 22 2.55 16.18 -1.84
CA CYS A 22 3.20 15.42 -2.91
C CYS A 22 2.85 15.97 -4.28
N GLY A 23 1.56 16.21 -4.53
CA GLY A 23 1.07 16.76 -5.79
C GLY A 23 1.65 18.15 -6.08
N LEU A 24 1.74 19.03 -5.08
CA LEU A 24 2.35 20.35 -5.22
C LEU A 24 3.86 20.27 -5.55
N LEU A 25 4.60 19.45 -4.79
CA LEU A 25 6.03 19.27 -5.00
C LEU A 25 6.34 18.71 -6.39
N MET A 26 5.61 17.66 -6.79
CA MET A 26 5.78 17.04 -8.10
C MET A 26 5.33 17.98 -9.22
N GLY A 27 4.21 18.66 -9.07
CA GLY A 27 3.69 19.61 -10.07
C GLY A 27 4.66 20.75 -10.34
N ILE A 28 5.18 21.41 -9.28
CA ILE A 28 6.21 22.45 -9.41
C ILE A 28 7.51 21.85 -9.99
N GLY A 29 7.90 20.67 -9.51
CA GLY A 29 9.09 19.99 -9.95
C GLY A 29 9.06 19.65 -11.44
N TYR A 30 7.95 19.15 -11.98
CA TYR A 30 7.79 18.88 -13.41
C TYR A 30 7.71 20.15 -14.24
N ALA A 31 7.15 21.25 -13.72
CA ALA A 31 7.16 22.55 -14.39
C ALA A 31 8.59 23.09 -14.53
N LEU A 32 9.46 22.88 -13.54
CA LEU A 32 10.87 23.31 -13.58
C LEU A 32 11.77 22.34 -14.34
N CYS A 33 11.41 21.06 -14.40
CA CYS A 33 12.16 20.00 -15.08
C CYS A 33 11.24 19.08 -15.88
N PRO A 34 10.75 19.50 -17.04
CA PRO A 34 9.93 18.64 -17.90
C PRO A 34 10.64 17.35 -18.33
N ALA A 35 11.97 17.39 -18.46
CA ALA A 35 12.78 16.22 -18.77
C ALA A 35 12.66 15.08 -17.72
N ALA A 36 12.30 15.39 -16.47
CA ALA A 36 12.06 14.36 -15.45
C ALA A 36 10.83 13.49 -15.74
N MET A 37 9.90 13.96 -16.57
CA MET A 37 8.70 13.25 -16.99
C MET A 37 8.84 12.62 -18.38
N GLN A 38 9.44 13.35 -19.32
CA GLN A 38 9.52 12.97 -20.72
C GLN A 38 10.82 12.22 -21.08
N GLY A 39 11.77 12.16 -20.14
CA GLY A 39 13.14 11.70 -20.41
C GLY A 39 13.96 12.79 -21.10
N GLY A 40 15.26 12.77 -20.90
CA GLY A 40 16.20 13.71 -21.51
C GLY A 40 17.33 14.09 -20.55
N ASP A 41 18.28 14.86 -21.08
CA ASP A 41 19.42 15.36 -20.30
C ASP A 41 18.97 16.48 -19.35
N ILE A 42 19.25 16.30 -18.08
CA ILE A 42 18.97 17.28 -17.03
C ILE A 42 20.24 18.10 -16.80
N LYS A 43 20.28 19.31 -17.36
CA LYS A 43 21.43 20.23 -17.26
C LYS A 43 20.96 21.60 -16.76
N GLY A 44 21.73 22.18 -15.84
CA GLY A 44 21.44 23.49 -15.25
C GLY A 44 20.84 23.42 -13.86
N LEU A 45 20.90 24.54 -13.14
CA LEU A 45 20.47 24.61 -11.74
C LEU A 45 18.94 24.48 -11.58
N ILE A 46 18.17 25.13 -12.45
CA ILE A 46 16.69 25.14 -12.38
C ILE A 46 16.11 23.74 -12.57
N PRO A 47 16.48 22.97 -13.64
CA PRO A 47 16.04 21.58 -13.78
C PRO A 47 16.48 20.67 -12.63
N LEU A 48 17.66 20.88 -12.04
CA LEU A 48 18.10 20.11 -10.88
C LEU A 48 17.22 20.37 -9.65
N ILE A 49 16.84 21.63 -9.39
CA ILE A 49 15.88 21.96 -8.32
C ILE A 49 14.52 21.29 -8.62
N GLY A 50 14.07 21.33 -9.87
CA GLY A 50 12.84 20.67 -10.31
C GLY A 50 12.88 19.16 -10.02
N LEU A 51 13.98 18.49 -10.40
CA LEU A 51 14.17 17.05 -10.13
C LEU A 51 14.18 16.74 -8.63
N PHE A 52 14.80 17.58 -7.83
CA PHE A 52 14.81 17.43 -6.38
C PHE A 52 13.39 17.49 -5.80
N LEU A 53 12.57 18.43 -6.24
CA LEU A 53 11.17 18.57 -5.83
C LEU A 53 10.33 17.35 -6.26
N VAL A 54 10.53 16.87 -7.51
CA VAL A 54 9.87 15.66 -8.01
C VAL A 54 10.22 14.47 -7.10
N LYS A 55 11.49 14.27 -6.81
CA LYS A 55 11.93 13.17 -5.94
C LYS A 55 11.42 13.28 -4.51
N ALA A 56 11.34 14.49 -3.96
CA ALA A 56 10.78 14.73 -2.64
C ALA A 56 9.27 14.37 -2.58
N GLY A 57 8.50 14.76 -3.59
CA GLY A 57 7.08 14.39 -3.70
C GLY A 57 6.89 12.89 -3.94
N ALA A 58 7.66 12.30 -4.86
CA ALA A 58 7.62 10.88 -5.17
C ALA A 58 7.95 10.01 -3.94
N ALA A 59 8.91 10.41 -3.11
CA ALA A 59 9.29 9.66 -1.91
C ALA A 59 8.10 9.36 -0.97
N LEU A 60 7.13 10.27 -0.88
CA LEU A 60 5.94 10.05 -0.07
C LEU A 60 4.93 9.14 -0.77
N ILE A 61 4.76 9.27 -2.09
CA ILE A 61 3.85 8.43 -2.89
C ILE A 61 4.38 6.99 -2.94
N ASP A 62 5.66 6.82 -3.20
CA ASP A 62 6.30 5.50 -3.28
C ASP A 62 6.23 4.74 -1.95
N ASN A 63 6.19 5.48 -0.82
CA ASN A 63 6.07 4.92 0.52
C ASN A 63 4.64 5.04 1.10
N MET A 64 3.63 5.23 0.26
CA MET A 64 2.24 5.40 0.72
C MET A 64 1.77 4.20 1.55
N ALA A 65 2.13 2.98 1.18
CA ALA A 65 1.80 1.79 1.94
C ALA A 65 2.26 1.88 3.40
N LEU A 66 3.47 2.38 3.64
CA LEU A 66 4.03 2.57 4.98
C LEU A 66 3.27 3.65 5.78
N LEU A 67 2.84 4.73 5.10
CA LEU A 67 2.02 5.76 5.73
C LEU A 67 0.67 5.18 6.19
N PHE A 68 0.06 4.28 5.40
CA PHE A 68 -1.16 3.58 5.79
C PHE A 68 -0.92 2.64 6.97
N VAL A 69 0.20 1.92 7.02
CA VAL A 69 0.58 1.07 8.16
C VAL A 69 0.52 1.86 9.47
N ILE A 70 1.24 2.98 9.51
CA ILE A 70 1.34 3.81 10.71
C ILE A 70 0.00 4.49 11.03
N GLY A 71 -0.63 5.10 10.02
CA GLY A 71 -1.89 5.82 10.18
C GLY A 71 -3.02 4.92 10.70
N VAL A 72 -3.15 3.70 10.16
CA VAL A 72 -4.14 2.72 10.61
C VAL A 72 -3.76 2.14 11.97
N GLY A 73 -2.47 1.80 12.17
CA GLY A 73 -1.95 1.27 13.44
C GLY A 73 -2.22 2.18 14.63
N VAL A 74 -1.97 3.49 14.48
CA VAL A 74 -2.25 4.50 15.50
C VAL A 74 -3.74 4.81 15.56
N GLY A 75 -4.37 5.11 14.41
CA GLY A 75 -5.75 5.60 14.34
C GLY A 75 -6.81 4.58 14.81
N LEU A 76 -6.57 3.28 14.70
CA LEU A 76 -7.44 2.24 15.25
C LEU A 76 -7.11 1.88 16.69
N SER A 77 -5.98 2.28 17.23
CA SER A 77 -5.64 2.08 18.64
C SER A 77 -6.59 2.90 19.53
N LYS A 78 -6.97 2.34 20.70
CA LYS A 78 -7.95 2.96 21.59
C LYS A 78 -7.51 4.34 22.09
N ASP A 79 -6.23 4.49 22.35
CA ASP A 79 -5.64 5.69 22.95
C ASP A 79 -4.86 6.52 21.93
N ASN A 80 -4.94 6.20 20.63
CA ASN A 80 -4.10 6.77 19.56
C ASN A 80 -2.60 6.71 19.91
N ASP A 81 -2.18 5.62 20.56
CA ASP A 81 -0.84 5.43 21.09
C ASP A 81 0.13 4.98 19.98
N GLY A 82 1.32 5.55 19.99
CA GLY A 82 2.38 5.22 19.04
C GLY A 82 2.82 3.75 19.07
N THR A 83 2.62 3.05 20.20
CA THR A 83 2.91 1.61 20.31
C THR A 83 2.10 0.79 19.30
N GLY A 84 0.84 1.18 19.02
CA GLY A 84 0.04 0.56 17.97
C GLY A 84 0.64 0.75 16.59
N GLY A 85 1.22 1.92 16.32
CA GLY A 85 1.95 2.21 15.08
C GLY A 85 3.24 1.40 14.95
N VAL A 86 4.03 1.30 16.03
CA VAL A 86 5.26 0.48 16.04
C VAL A 86 4.94 -1.00 15.83
N ALA A 87 3.89 -1.53 16.49
CA ALA A 87 3.45 -2.91 16.28
C ALA A 87 2.97 -3.15 14.86
N ALA A 88 2.26 -2.18 14.25
CA ALA A 88 1.84 -2.24 12.86
C ALA A 88 3.04 -2.23 11.90
N LEU A 89 4.03 -1.38 12.17
CA LEU A 89 5.27 -1.33 11.38
C LEU A 89 6.05 -2.65 11.47
N ALA A 90 6.18 -3.23 12.66
CA ALA A 90 6.79 -4.53 12.84
C ALA A 90 6.05 -5.62 12.03
N SER A 91 4.71 -5.63 12.09
CA SER A 91 3.86 -6.53 11.30
C SER A 91 4.10 -6.36 9.79
N TRP A 92 4.15 -5.11 9.31
CA TRP A 92 4.42 -4.79 7.91
C TRP A 92 5.78 -5.31 7.45
N LEU A 93 6.84 -5.01 8.18
CA LEU A 93 8.19 -5.46 7.84
C LEU A 93 8.27 -6.99 7.79
N MET A 94 7.64 -7.68 8.74
CA MET A 94 7.61 -9.15 8.74
C MET A 94 6.85 -9.70 7.55
N ILE A 95 5.65 -9.21 7.28
CA ILE A 95 4.82 -9.68 6.15
C ILE A 95 5.53 -9.43 4.82
N THR A 96 6.02 -8.23 4.58
CA THR A 96 6.67 -7.88 3.30
C THR A 96 8.00 -8.60 3.09
N THR A 97 8.74 -8.90 4.16
CA THR A 97 9.97 -9.68 4.09
C THR A 97 9.70 -11.16 3.84
N LEU A 98 8.73 -11.75 4.57
CA LEU A 98 8.39 -13.17 4.42
C LEU A 98 7.65 -13.48 3.12
N LEU A 99 6.96 -12.50 2.54
CA LEU A 99 6.23 -12.65 1.28
C LEU A 99 6.93 -11.95 0.10
N ASN A 100 8.20 -11.60 0.24
CA ASN A 100 9.00 -11.13 -0.89
C ASN A 100 9.21 -12.25 -1.89
N THR A 101 9.15 -11.94 -3.19
CA THR A 101 9.30 -12.91 -4.28
C THR A 101 10.54 -13.77 -4.14
N GLY A 102 11.70 -13.18 -3.80
CA GLY A 102 12.94 -13.92 -3.64
C GLY A 102 12.87 -14.99 -2.54
N PHE A 103 12.24 -14.66 -1.41
CA PHE A 103 12.08 -15.63 -0.30
C PHE A 103 11.00 -16.67 -0.61
N VAL A 104 9.88 -16.25 -1.19
CA VAL A 104 8.77 -17.16 -1.52
C VAL A 104 9.17 -18.18 -2.58
N THR A 105 9.89 -17.78 -3.62
CA THR A 105 10.39 -18.71 -4.65
C THR A 105 11.44 -19.68 -4.11
N THR A 106 12.17 -19.29 -3.07
CA THR A 106 13.10 -20.19 -2.37
C THR A 106 12.37 -21.28 -1.60
N ILE A 107 11.25 -20.94 -0.91
CA ILE A 107 10.48 -21.91 -0.10
C ILE A 107 9.57 -22.75 -1.00
N MET A 108 9.00 -22.13 -2.03
CA MET A 108 8.04 -22.75 -2.95
C MET A 108 8.44 -22.51 -4.40
N PRO A 109 9.40 -23.27 -4.96
CA PRO A 109 9.89 -23.10 -6.35
C PRO A 109 8.79 -23.15 -7.41
N ALA A 110 7.72 -23.90 -7.18
CA ALA A 110 6.54 -23.98 -8.06
C ALA A 110 5.83 -22.62 -8.28
N ILE A 111 6.07 -21.62 -7.43
CA ILE A 111 5.54 -20.26 -7.62
C ILE A 111 6.30 -19.55 -8.75
N ALA A 112 7.61 -19.81 -8.89
CA ALA A 112 8.43 -19.22 -9.94
C ALA A 112 8.00 -19.64 -11.37
N GLU A 113 7.35 -20.80 -11.49
CA GLU A 113 6.85 -21.30 -12.78
C GLU A 113 5.57 -20.58 -13.27
N ASN A 114 4.93 -19.81 -12.39
CA ASN A 114 3.68 -19.10 -12.72
C ASN A 114 3.86 -17.59 -12.60
N ALA A 115 3.94 -16.91 -13.75
CA ALA A 115 4.18 -15.46 -13.84
C ALA A 115 3.18 -14.63 -13.00
N ASN A 116 1.88 -15.00 -13.01
CA ASN A 116 0.86 -14.26 -12.24
C ASN A 116 1.05 -14.42 -10.72
N LYS A 117 1.50 -15.59 -10.25
CA LYS A 117 1.81 -15.79 -8.83
C LYS A 117 3.07 -15.05 -8.42
N THR A 118 4.09 -15.05 -9.27
CA THR A 118 5.32 -14.27 -9.05
C THR A 118 5.00 -12.79 -8.97
N LEU A 119 4.20 -12.26 -9.91
CA LEU A 119 3.77 -10.87 -9.93
C LEU A 119 2.98 -10.49 -8.65
N ALA A 120 2.17 -11.40 -8.10
CA ALA A 120 1.45 -11.14 -6.85
C ALA A 120 2.40 -10.84 -5.70
N PHE A 121 3.53 -11.55 -5.61
CA PHE A 121 4.53 -11.33 -4.56
C PHE A 121 5.48 -10.17 -4.87
N ASP A 122 5.74 -9.86 -6.12
CA ASP A 122 6.44 -8.62 -6.51
C ASP A 122 5.68 -7.37 -6.08
N LYS A 123 4.35 -7.44 -6.11
CA LYS A 123 3.46 -6.34 -5.70
C LYS A 123 2.95 -6.47 -4.25
N ILE A 124 3.68 -7.19 -3.38
CA ILE A 124 3.29 -7.34 -1.96
C ILE A 124 3.38 -6.01 -1.18
N VAL A 125 4.29 -5.12 -1.58
CA VAL A 125 4.44 -3.78 -1.02
C VAL A 125 3.33 -2.88 -1.59
N ASN A 126 2.16 -2.91 -0.99
CA ASN A 126 1.00 -2.14 -1.44
C ASN A 126 0.15 -1.64 -0.26
N PRO A 127 -0.69 -0.60 -0.44
CA PRO A 127 -1.51 -0.04 0.63
C PRO A 127 -2.49 -1.03 1.26
N PHE A 128 -2.97 -2.05 0.53
CA PHE A 128 -3.88 -3.06 1.09
C PHE A 128 -3.18 -3.87 2.20
N ILE A 129 -1.99 -4.38 1.92
CA ILE A 129 -1.17 -5.08 2.92
C ILE A 129 -0.77 -4.11 4.05
N GLY A 130 -0.51 -2.83 3.72
CA GLY A 130 -0.27 -1.79 4.72
C GLY A 130 -1.44 -1.60 5.70
N ILE A 131 -2.66 -1.53 5.20
CA ILE A 131 -3.88 -1.46 6.01
C ILE A 131 -4.03 -2.72 6.87
N LEU A 132 -3.80 -3.91 6.29
CA LEU A 132 -3.85 -5.18 7.01
C LEU A 132 -2.85 -5.21 8.18
N ALA A 133 -1.61 -4.81 7.95
CA ALA A 133 -0.59 -4.71 8.99
C ALA A 133 -0.97 -3.69 10.07
N GLY A 134 -1.56 -2.56 9.68
CA GLY A 134 -2.12 -1.57 10.59
C GLY A 134 -3.23 -2.12 11.49
N ILE A 135 -4.13 -2.93 10.92
CA ILE A 135 -5.20 -3.63 11.66
C ILE A 135 -4.61 -4.65 12.63
N ILE A 136 -3.60 -5.42 12.22
CA ILE A 136 -2.91 -6.38 13.11
C ILE A 136 -2.30 -5.65 14.30
N GLY A 137 -1.49 -4.61 14.06
CA GLY A 137 -0.82 -3.86 15.11
C GLY A 137 -1.79 -3.21 16.10
N SER A 138 -2.82 -2.53 15.59
CA SER A 138 -3.85 -1.88 16.43
C SER A 138 -4.69 -2.89 17.20
N THR A 139 -5.03 -4.04 16.62
CA THR A 139 -5.78 -5.12 17.28
C THR A 139 -4.96 -5.74 18.39
N CYS A 140 -3.70 -6.04 18.14
CA CYS A 140 -2.77 -6.53 19.14
C CYS A 140 -2.60 -5.50 20.27
N TYR A 141 -2.45 -4.21 19.96
CA TYR A 141 -2.40 -3.15 20.94
C TYR A 141 -3.66 -3.13 21.82
N ASN A 142 -4.82 -3.06 21.22
CA ASN A 142 -6.09 -2.95 21.93
C ASN A 142 -6.38 -4.14 22.85
N LYS A 143 -5.84 -5.33 22.52
CA LYS A 143 -6.07 -6.55 23.28
C LYS A 143 -5.00 -6.81 24.33
N PHE A 144 -3.75 -6.48 24.08
CA PHE A 144 -2.62 -6.92 24.90
C PHE A 144 -1.88 -5.79 25.66
N LYS A 145 -2.27 -4.51 25.49
CA LYS A 145 -1.62 -3.36 26.15
C LYS A 145 -1.59 -3.42 27.67
N ASP A 146 -2.54 -4.10 28.28
CA ASP A 146 -2.69 -4.21 29.72
C ASP A 146 -2.32 -5.62 30.25
N THR A 147 -1.72 -6.47 29.41
CA THR A 147 -1.36 -7.85 29.76
C THR A 147 -0.24 -7.86 30.79
N LYS A 148 -0.47 -8.54 31.92
CA LYS A 148 0.55 -8.81 32.94
C LYS A 148 1.16 -10.18 32.67
N LEU A 149 2.47 -10.23 32.50
CA LEU A 149 3.23 -11.46 32.33
C LEU A 149 3.80 -11.91 33.68
N PRO A 150 4.16 -13.22 33.85
CA PRO A 150 4.82 -13.72 35.03
C PRO A 150 6.10 -12.94 35.38
N ASP A 151 6.55 -12.98 36.65
CA ASP A 151 7.64 -12.15 37.16
C ASP A 151 8.93 -12.26 36.36
N TRP A 152 9.26 -13.43 35.85
CA TRP A 152 10.45 -13.67 35.01
C TRP A 152 10.37 -13.05 33.62
N LEU A 153 9.18 -12.69 33.15
CA LEU A 153 8.91 -11.96 31.91
C LEU A 153 8.33 -10.57 32.15
N SER A 154 8.30 -10.10 33.37
CA SER A 154 7.65 -8.84 33.76
C SER A 154 8.17 -7.62 32.98
N PHE A 155 9.44 -7.64 32.55
CA PHE A 155 10.02 -6.61 31.67
C PHE A 155 9.25 -6.41 30.38
N PHE A 156 8.66 -7.46 29.82
CA PHE A 156 7.88 -7.45 28.58
C PHE A 156 6.38 -7.22 28.82
N SER A 157 5.94 -6.99 30.06
CA SER A 157 4.53 -6.73 30.39
C SER A 157 4.00 -5.43 29.81
N GLY A 158 2.68 -5.36 29.65
CA GLY A 158 1.96 -4.18 29.18
C GLY A 158 2.24 -3.87 27.71
N LYS A 159 2.45 -2.59 27.39
CA LYS A 159 2.65 -2.12 26.00
C LYS A 159 3.84 -2.78 25.27
N ARG A 160 4.86 -3.22 26.01
CA ARG A 160 6.03 -3.91 25.42
C ARG A 160 5.69 -5.28 24.85
N CYS A 161 4.70 -5.96 25.41
CA CYS A 161 4.21 -7.26 24.92
C CYS A 161 3.57 -7.14 23.54
N VAL A 162 3.00 -5.98 23.21
CA VAL A 162 2.21 -5.76 21.99
C VAL A 162 3.02 -6.06 20.73
N ALA A 163 4.24 -5.54 20.63
CA ALA A 163 5.08 -5.74 19.44
C ALA A 163 5.48 -7.22 19.26
N ILE A 164 5.73 -7.92 20.36
CA ILE A 164 6.07 -9.36 20.34
C ILE A 164 4.88 -10.17 19.83
N VAL A 165 3.69 -9.92 20.39
CA VAL A 165 2.46 -10.61 19.98
C VAL A 165 2.12 -10.28 18.52
N ALA A 166 2.26 -9.01 18.12
CA ALA A 166 2.05 -8.60 16.73
C ALA A 166 3.01 -9.32 15.78
N GLY A 167 4.27 -9.52 16.18
CA GLY A 167 5.24 -10.31 15.43
C GLY A 167 4.78 -11.76 15.22
N VAL A 168 4.39 -12.45 16.30
CA VAL A 168 3.90 -13.84 16.21
C VAL A 168 2.65 -13.94 15.33
N VAL A 169 1.69 -13.03 15.52
CA VAL A 169 0.48 -12.96 14.68
C VAL A 169 0.85 -12.72 13.21
N SER A 170 1.84 -11.87 12.93
CA SER A 170 2.28 -11.56 11.57
C SER A 170 2.90 -12.77 10.87
N ILE A 171 3.64 -13.62 11.58
CA ILE A 171 4.15 -14.89 11.03
C ILE A 171 2.98 -15.77 10.61
N LEU A 172 1.98 -15.96 11.49
CA LEU A 172 0.81 -16.78 11.19
C LEU A 172 0.02 -16.21 10.00
N VAL A 173 -0.18 -14.89 9.97
CA VAL A 173 -0.85 -14.22 8.86
C VAL A 173 -0.06 -14.34 7.56
N SER A 174 1.28 -14.27 7.60
CA SER A 174 2.13 -14.46 6.43
C SER A 174 1.99 -15.86 5.85
N VAL A 175 1.90 -16.90 6.69
CA VAL A 175 1.64 -18.27 6.22
C VAL A 175 0.28 -18.38 5.54
N VAL A 176 -0.75 -17.74 6.07
CA VAL A 176 -2.07 -17.71 5.42
C VAL A 176 -2.01 -16.94 4.10
N LEU A 177 -1.38 -15.77 4.09
CA LEU A 177 -1.24 -14.94 2.89
C LEU A 177 -0.41 -15.60 1.78
N LEU A 178 0.53 -16.48 2.12
CA LEU A 178 1.31 -17.25 1.14
C LEU A 178 0.39 -18.00 0.15
N PHE A 179 -0.74 -18.48 0.63
CA PHE A 179 -1.73 -19.21 -0.19
C PHE A 179 -2.87 -18.33 -0.67
N VAL A 180 -3.35 -17.43 0.16
CA VAL A 180 -4.53 -16.59 -0.11
C VAL A 180 -4.19 -15.41 -1.01
N TRP A 181 -3.01 -14.78 -0.83
CA TRP A 181 -2.66 -13.58 -1.58
C TRP A 181 -2.62 -13.76 -3.10
N PRO A 182 -2.01 -14.83 -3.67
CA PRO A 182 -2.06 -15.06 -5.11
C PRO A 182 -3.48 -15.23 -5.66
N LEU A 183 -4.40 -15.79 -4.88
CA LEU A 183 -5.81 -15.92 -5.29
C LEU A 183 -6.50 -14.54 -5.32
N VAL A 184 -6.34 -13.74 -4.25
CA VAL A 184 -6.90 -12.39 -4.18
C VAL A 184 -6.34 -11.54 -5.31
N PHE A 185 -5.03 -11.58 -5.53
CA PHE A 185 -4.37 -10.83 -6.59
C PHE A 185 -4.83 -11.26 -7.99
N GLY A 186 -4.99 -12.57 -8.22
CA GLY A 186 -5.52 -13.11 -9.47
C GLY A 186 -6.95 -12.63 -9.77
N VAL A 187 -7.81 -12.54 -8.74
CA VAL A 187 -9.15 -11.97 -8.87
C VAL A 187 -9.09 -10.48 -9.22
N LEU A 188 -8.16 -9.72 -8.60
CA LEU A 188 -7.98 -8.30 -8.91
C LEU A 188 -7.51 -8.08 -10.35
N ILE A 189 -6.57 -8.90 -10.84
CA ILE A 189 -6.14 -8.87 -12.26
C ILE A 189 -7.32 -9.16 -13.17
N ALA A 190 -8.06 -10.24 -12.93
CA ALA A 190 -9.19 -10.64 -13.77
C ALA A 190 -10.30 -9.58 -13.81
N LEU A 191 -10.57 -8.93 -12.68
CA LEU A 191 -11.50 -7.79 -12.61
C LEU A 191 -10.97 -6.58 -13.38
N GLY A 192 -9.69 -6.25 -13.24
CA GLY A 192 -9.05 -5.15 -13.97
C GLY A 192 -9.10 -5.35 -15.48
N GLU A 193 -8.68 -6.53 -15.96
CA GLU A 193 -8.76 -6.90 -17.39
C GLU A 193 -10.21 -6.90 -17.90
N GLY A 194 -11.16 -7.39 -17.08
CA GLY A 194 -12.58 -7.38 -17.43
C GLY A 194 -13.11 -5.95 -17.60
N ILE A 195 -12.74 -5.05 -16.69
CA ILE A 195 -13.13 -3.63 -16.76
C ILE A 195 -12.53 -2.95 -17.99
N VAL A 196 -11.26 -3.20 -18.29
CA VAL A 196 -10.58 -2.66 -19.47
C VAL A 196 -11.25 -3.13 -20.77
N LYS A 197 -11.59 -4.43 -20.87
CA LYS A 197 -12.27 -4.99 -22.04
C LYS A 197 -13.66 -4.38 -22.31
N LEU A 198 -14.31 -3.83 -21.30
CA LEU A 198 -15.60 -3.14 -21.43
C LEU A 198 -15.48 -1.70 -21.97
N GLY A 199 -14.27 -1.20 -22.20
CA GLY A 199 -14.02 0.15 -22.75
C GLY A 199 -14.72 1.24 -21.94
N GLY A 200 -15.50 2.10 -22.61
CA GLY A 200 -16.18 3.22 -21.95
C GLY A 200 -17.16 2.81 -20.84
N VAL A 201 -17.81 1.65 -20.95
CA VAL A 201 -18.67 1.10 -19.89
C VAL A 201 -17.83 0.70 -18.67
N GLY A 202 -16.68 0.10 -18.90
CA GLY A 202 -15.72 -0.25 -17.85
C GLY A 202 -15.23 0.98 -17.09
N ALA A 203 -14.86 2.04 -17.80
CA ALA A 203 -14.48 3.32 -17.18
C ALA A 203 -15.62 3.88 -16.31
N GLY A 204 -16.87 3.79 -16.78
CA GLY A 204 -18.06 4.18 -16.00
C GLY A 204 -18.25 3.34 -14.73
N LEU A 205 -18.08 2.02 -14.82
CA LEU A 205 -18.16 1.11 -13.66
C LEU A 205 -17.03 1.40 -12.65
N TYR A 206 -15.82 1.59 -13.12
CA TYR A 206 -14.71 2.00 -12.26
C TYR A 206 -15.02 3.31 -11.51
N ALA A 207 -15.44 4.35 -12.26
CA ALA A 207 -15.77 5.63 -11.68
C ALA A 207 -16.92 5.53 -10.64
N PHE A 208 -17.93 4.73 -10.93
CA PHE A 208 -19.05 4.46 -10.01
C PHE A 208 -18.57 3.80 -8.71
N PHE A 209 -17.87 2.69 -8.80
CA PHE A 209 -17.38 1.99 -7.60
C PHE A 209 -16.36 2.81 -6.82
N ASN A 210 -15.48 3.54 -7.51
CA ASN A 210 -14.54 4.43 -6.87
C ASN A 210 -15.27 5.50 -6.03
N ARG A 211 -16.29 6.15 -6.61
CA ARG A 211 -17.13 7.14 -5.90
C ARG A 211 -17.90 6.53 -4.73
N LEU A 212 -18.48 5.36 -4.91
CA LEU A 212 -19.20 4.63 -3.87
C LEU A 212 -18.30 4.29 -2.67
N LEU A 213 -17.03 4.02 -2.90
CA LEU A 213 -16.08 3.63 -1.87
C LEU A 213 -15.39 4.82 -1.16
N ILE A 214 -15.55 6.07 -1.67
CA ILE A 214 -14.95 7.27 -1.05
C ILE A 214 -15.33 7.40 0.44
N PRO A 215 -16.60 7.26 0.87
CA PRO A 215 -16.95 7.44 2.27
C PRO A 215 -16.31 6.45 3.23
N THR A 216 -15.89 5.29 2.71
CA THR A 216 -15.22 4.23 3.50
C THR A 216 -13.69 4.33 3.44
N GLY A 217 -13.13 5.16 2.56
CA GLY A 217 -11.70 5.23 2.27
C GLY A 217 -11.17 4.06 1.43
N LEU A 218 -11.99 3.05 1.12
CA LEU A 218 -11.57 1.86 0.37
C LEU A 218 -11.32 2.12 -1.11
N HIS A 219 -11.75 3.29 -1.65
CA HIS A 219 -11.42 3.71 -3.01
C HIS A 219 -9.90 3.76 -3.26
N HIS A 220 -9.07 3.96 -2.22
CA HIS A 220 -7.62 3.88 -2.36
C HIS A 220 -7.12 2.49 -2.74
N ALA A 221 -7.79 1.42 -2.27
CA ALA A 221 -7.47 0.06 -2.70
C ALA A 221 -7.79 -0.14 -4.18
N LEU A 222 -8.94 0.38 -4.64
CA LEU A 222 -9.34 0.34 -6.05
C LEU A 222 -8.38 1.18 -6.92
N ASN A 223 -8.04 2.40 -6.47
CA ASN A 223 -7.07 3.25 -7.15
C ASN A 223 -5.70 2.59 -7.26
N ASN A 224 -5.26 1.85 -6.24
CA ASN A 224 -3.99 1.15 -6.29
C ASN A 224 -3.93 0.12 -7.43
N VAL A 225 -5.04 -0.54 -7.71
CA VAL A 225 -5.14 -1.52 -8.80
C VAL A 225 -4.98 -0.84 -10.17
N PHE A 226 -5.68 0.28 -10.41
CA PHE A 226 -5.75 0.91 -11.73
C PHE A 226 -4.72 2.02 -11.95
N TRP A 227 -4.48 2.90 -10.95
CA TRP A 227 -3.60 4.05 -11.10
C TRP A 227 -2.13 3.74 -10.80
N PHE A 228 -1.85 2.79 -9.91
CA PHE A 228 -0.48 2.44 -9.54
C PHE A 228 0.02 1.18 -10.25
N ASP A 229 -0.62 0.83 -11.36
CA ASP A 229 -0.21 -0.26 -12.25
C ASP A 229 0.00 -1.62 -11.55
N THR A 230 -0.80 -1.90 -10.51
CA THR A 230 -0.74 -3.17 -9.80
C THR A 230 -1.05 -4.36 -10.72
N ILE A 231 -1.88 -4.14 -11.76
CA ILE A 231 -2.22 -5.13 -12.78
C ILE A 231 -1.28 -5.12 -13.99
N GLY A 232 -0.27 -4.23 -14.03
CA GLY A 232 0.79 -4.25 -15.03
C GLY A 232 0.35 -3.83 -16.44
N LEU A 233 -0.65 -2.94 -16.57
CA LEU A 233 -1.11 -2.44 -17.87
C LEU A 233 -0.12 -1.47 -18.52
N GLY A 234 0.70 -0.77 -17.72
CA GLY A 234 1.67 0.21 -18.19
C GLY A 234 1.05 1.50 -18.75
N ASP A 235 -0.28 1.65 -18.69
CA ASP A 235 -1.02 2.75 -19.32
C ASP A 235 -0.62 4.12 -18.79
N LEU A 236 -0.41 4.23 -17.48
CA LEU A 236 0.01 5.49 -16.86
C LEU A 236 1.39 5.92 -17.36
N THR A 237 2.34 4.99 -17.44
CA THR A 237 3.70 5.24 -17.96
C THR A 237 3.65 5.64 -19.43
N ASN A 238 2.80 4.98 -20.23
CA ASN A 238 2.61 5.31 -21.63
C ASN A 238 1.97 6.69 -21.80
N PHE A 239 0.96 7.02 -21.01
CA PHE A 239 0.32 8.34 -20.99
C PHE A 239 1.31 9.46 -20.65
N TRP A 240 2.12 9.29 -19.59
CA TRP A 240 3.14 10.25 -19.20
C TRP A 240 4.27 10.38 -20.24
N GLY A 241 4.58 9.30 -20.95
CA GLY A 241 5.53 9.31 -22.06
C GLY A 241 5.02 10.00 -23.33
N GLY A 242 3.80 10.55 -23.31
CA GLY A 242 3.21 11.27 -24.44
C GLY A 242 2.74 10.35 -25.56
N LYS A 243 2.49 9.06 -25.29
CA LYS A 243 1.91 8.14 -26.27
C LYS A 243 0.46 8.51 -26.56
N THR A 244 0.05 8.29 -27.81
CA THR A 244 -1.33 8.52 -28.23
C THR A 244 -2.27 7.46 -27.65
N SER A 245 -3.58 7.71 -27.68
CA SER A 245 -4.59 6.75 -27.22
C SER A 245 -4.57 5.42 -27.98
N ALA A 246 -3.95 5.36 -29.16
CA ALA A 246 -3.76 4.13 -29.91
C ALA A 246 -2.68 3.21 -29.30
N ASP A 247 -1.77 3.79 -28.51
CA ASP A 247 -0.67 3.07 -27.85
C ASP A 247 -1.01 2.68 -26.40
N VAL A 248 -2.23 2.98 -25.94
CA VAL A 248 -2.69 2.78 -24.56
C VAL A 248 -3.90 1.84 -24.58
N SER A 249 -4.00 0.93 -23.64
CA SER A 249 -4.96 -0.20 -23.63
C SER A 249 -6.33 0.11 -23.04
N TRP A 250 -6.78 1.37 -23.01
CA TRP A 250 -8.09 1.73 -22.46
C TRP A 250 -9.31 1.15 -23.15
#